data_c596a8b5bcaa59d4236ec6d8a8fc0f81
#
_entry.id   c596a8b5bcaa59d4236ec6d8a8fc0f81
#
_cell.length_a   1.000
_cell.length_b   1.000
_cell.length_c   1.000
_cell.angle_alpha   90.00
_cell.angle_beta   90.00
_cell.angle_gamma   90.00
#
_symmetry.space_group_name_H-M   'P 1'
#
loop_
_entity.id
_entity.type
_entity.pdbx_description
1 polymer ?
#
loop_
_entity_poly.entity_id
_entity_poly.type
_entity_poly.pdbx_seq_one_letter_code
_entity_poly.pdbx_strand_id
1 'polypeptide(L)'
;MQAVILVGGQGTRLRPLTSAVPKPVVTLVDRPFISFMLEWLRGHGVDDVIVSCGFLADGVRAVLGDGSELGLRLRFVEESEPRGTAGALKLAEPMLDERFLMLNGDVLTDIDLTAQIAQHQSTGARATL
;
A
#
# COMPACT_ATOMS: atom_id res chain seq x y z
N MET A 1 -3.66 13.66 -2.06
CA MET A 1 -4.44 12.62 -1.29
C MET A 1 -3.47 11.57 -0.78
N GLN A 2 -3.61 11.16 0.47
CA GLN A 2 -2.75 10.16 1.09
C GLN A 2 -3.34 8.75 1.00
N ALA A 3 -2.48 7.73 0.88
CA ALA A 3 -2.87 6.33 0.98
C ALA A 3 -2.01 5.57 1.99
N VAL A 4 -2.56 4.53 2.59
CA VAL A 4 -1.82 3.51 3.34
C VAL A 4 -2.04 2.16 2.69
N ILE A 5 -0.96 1.45 2.40
CA ILE A 5 -0.97 0.12 1.80
C ILE A 5 -0.46 -0.88 2.83
N LEU A 6 -1.28 -1.89 3.12
CA LEU A 6 -0.94 -2.93 4.07
C LEU A 6 -0.24 -4.09 3.34
N VAL A 7 1.01 -4.34 3.66
CA VAL A 7 1.85 -5.38 3.03
C VAL A 7 2.47 -6.35 4.04
N GLY A 8 1.88 -6.47 5.20
CA GLY A 8 2.43 -7.23 6.35
C GLY A 8 2.37 -8.75 6.26
N GLY A 9 1.83 -9.34 5.21
CA GLY A 9 1.66 -10.80 5.10
C GLY A 9 2.95 -11.55 4.72
N GLN A 10 3.13 -12.78 5.25
CA GLN A 10 4.27 -13.65 4.91
C GLN A 10 4.19 -14.28 3.50
N GLY A 11 3.06 -14.21 2.83
CA GLY A 11 2.86 -14.76 1.49
C GLY A 11 3.05 -16.27 1.38
N THR A 12 2.81 -17.03 2.45
CA THR A 12 3.10 -18.47 2.54
C THR A 12 2.45 -19.31 1.45
N ARG A 13 1.28 -18.90 0.95
CA ARG A 13 0.56 -19.57 -0.15
C ARG A 13 1.27 -19.50 -1.50
N LEU A 14 2.17 -18.52 -1.68
CA LEU A 14 2.94 -18.32 -2.91
C LEU A 14 4.35 -18.90 -2.84
N ARG A 15 4.69 -19.64 -1.80
CA ARG A 15 5.99 -20.32 -1.72
C ARG A 15 6.13 -21.34 -2.89
N PRO A 16 7.33 -21.46 -3.49
CA PRO A 16 8.61 -20.91 -3.03
C PRO A 16 8.91 -19.48 -3.46
N LEU A 17 8.08 -18.82 -4.27
CA LEU A 17 8.31 -17.46 -4.80
C LEU A 17 8.54 -16.43 -3.69
N THR A 18 7.83 -16.56 -2.57
CA THR A 18 7.90 -15.64 -1.43
C THR A 18 8.82 -16.12 -0.30
N SER A 19 9.68 -17.10 -0.55
CA SER A 19 10.61 -17.58 0.48
C SER A 19 11.72 -16.57 0.79
N ALA A 20 12.18 -15.83 -0.22
CA ALA A 20 13.23 -14.82 -0.09
C ALA A 20 12.81 -13.43 -0.60
N VAL A 21 11.65 -13.34 -1.26
CA VAL A 21 11.14 -12.10 -1.87
C VAL A 21 9.80 -11.76 -1.21
N PRO A 22 9.63 -10.55 -0.64
CA PRO A 22 8.35 -10.13 -0.10
C PRO A 22 7.26 -10.16 -1.18
N LYS A 23 6.07 -10.66 -0.82
CA LYS A 23 4.94 -10.80 -1.76
C LYS A 23 4.66 -9.55 -2.61
N PRO A 24 4.66 -8.32 -2.05
CA PRO A 24 4.35 -7.11 -2.82
C PRO A 24 5.35 -6.80 -3.93
N VAL A 25 6.59 -7.25 -3.78
CA VAL A 25 7.67 -6.98 -4.75
C VAL A 25 8.02 -8.20 -5.61
N VAL A 26 7.23 -9.27 -5.54
CA VAL A 26 7.31 -10.36 -6.51
C VAL A 26 7.06 -9.77 -7.90
N THR A 27 7.92 -10.13 -8.85
CA THR A 27 7.81 -9.64 -10.23
C THR A 27 6.56 -10.20 -10.90
N LEU A 28 5.74 -9.31 -11.45
CA LEU A 28 4.63 -9.63 -12.32
C LEU A 28 4.93 -9.05 -13.69
N VAL A 29 5.09 -9.92 -14.69
CA VAL A 29 5.51 -9.62 -16.06
C VAL A 29 6.96 -9.09 -16.08
N ASP A 30 7.19 -7.80 -15.83
CA ASP A 30 8.49 -7.12 -15.96
C ASP A 30 8.89 -6.28 -14.74
N ARG A 31 7.99 -6.13 -13.76
CA ARG A 31 8.18 -5.23 -12.61
C ARG A 31 7.49 -5.73 -11.33
N PRO A 32 7.81 -5.15 -10.16
CA PRO A 32 7.18 -5.54 -8.90
C PRO A 32 5.66 -5.38 -8.95
N PHE A 33 4.93 -6.35 -8.41
CA PHE A 33 3.46 -6.35 -8.38
C PHE A 33 2.88 -5.03 -7.83
N ILE A 34 3.43 -4.52 -6.72
CA ILE A 34 2.96 -3.29 -6.08
C ILE A 34 3.10 -2.04 -6.97
N SER A 35 4.02 -2.05 -7.94
CA SER A 35 4.23 -0.91 -8.85
C SER A 35 2.98 -0.58 -9.67
N PHE A 36 2.20 -1.59 -10.06
CA PHE A 36 0.92 -1.38 -10.76
C PHE A 36 -0.09 -0.62 -9.90
N MET A 37 -0.17 -0.97 -8.61
CA MET A 37 -1.04 -0.28 -7.66
C MET A 37 -0.58 1.16 -7.42
N LEU A 38 0.72 1.38 -7.27
CA LEU A 38 1.29 2.71 -7.06
C LEU A 38 1.05 3.63 -8.25
N GLU A 39 1.20 3.14 -9.49
CA GLU A 39 0.87 3.89 -10.69
C GLU A 39 -0.62 4.22 -10.80
N TRP A 40 -1.48 3.26 -10.47
CA TRP A 40 -2.93 3.48 -10.45
C TRP A 40 -3.30 4.56 -9.41
N LEU A 41 -2.78 4.49 -8.19
CA LEU A 41 -2.97 5.50 -7.15
C LEU A 41 -2.52 6.89 -7.63
N ARG A 42 -1.34 6.98 -8.22
CA ARG A 42 -0.83 8.22 -8.78
C ARG A 42 -1.74 8.79 -9.87
N GLY A 43 -2.26 7.94 -10.75
CA GLY A 43 -3.22 8.33 -11.80
C GLY A 43 -4.49 8.97 -11.25
N HIS A 44 -4.84 8.68 -10.00
CA HIS A 44 -5.98 9.25 -9.29
C HIS A 44 -5.62 10.38 -8.29
N GLY A 45 -4.41 10.96 -8.41
CA GLY A 45 -3.99 12.11 -7.61
C GLY A 45 -3.53 11.79 -6.20
N VAL A 46 -3.14 10.54 -5.94
CA VAL A 46 -2.41 10.16 -4.72
C VAL A 46 -0.93 10.44 -4.94
N ASP A 47 -0.31 11.17 -4.02
CA ASP A 47 1.08 11.61 -4.08
C ASP A 47 1.91 11.21 -2.85
N ASP A 48 1.26 10.80 -1.77
CA ASP A 48 1.88 10.37 -0.52
C ASP A 48 1.33 9.00 -0.11
N VAL A 49 2.22 8.01 -0.03
CA VAL A 49 1.85 6.63 0.28
C VAL A 49 2.66 6.11 1.46
N ILE A 50 1.95 5.64 2.46
CA ILE A 50 2.53 4.93 3.61
C ILE A 50 2.43 3.43 3.32
N VAL A 51 3.57 2.76 3.32
CA VAL A 51 3.65 1.30 3.14
C VAL A 51 3.88 0.67 4.51
N SER A 52 2.86 0.01 5.04
CA SER A 52 2.95 -0.72 6.31
C SER A 52 3.46 -2.12 6.04
N CYS A 53 4.71 -2.36 6.41
CA CYS A 53 5.45 -3.58 6.14
C CYS A 53 5.57 -4.43 7.42
N GLY A 54 5.50 -5.74 7.23
CA GLY A 54 5.90 -6.71 8.26
C GLY A 54 7.13 -7.49 7.81
N PHE A 55 6.93 -8.74 7.49
CA PHE A 55 8.00 -9.65 7.05
C PHE A 55 8.77 -9.11 5.82
N LEU A 56 10.11 -9.07 5.93
CA LEU A 56 11.03 -8.62 4.88
C LEU A 56 10.84 -7.15 4.43
N ALA A 57 10.54 -6.24 5.36
CA ALA A 57 10.36 -4.81 5.09
C ALA A 57 11.52 -4.18 4.32
N ASP A 58 12.77 -4.57 4.64
CA ASP A 58 13.97 -4.07 3.95
C ASP A 58 13.98 -4.46 2.47
N GLY A 59 13.47 -5.64 2.12
CA GLY A 59 13.32 -6.05 0.72
C GLY A 59 12.32 -5.19 -0.06
N VAL A 60 11.25 -4.77 0.58
CA VAL A 60 10.28 -3.84 -0.01
C VAL A 60 10.91 -2.46 -0.22
N ARG A 61 11.60 -1.94 0.79
CA ARG A 61 12.30 -0.64 0.72
C ARG A 61 13.38 -0.63 -0.34
N ALA A 62 14.18 -1.70 -0.43
CA ALA A 62 15.25 -1.80 -1.42
C ALA A 62 14.74 -1.76 -2.87
N VAL A 63 13.55 -2.31 -3.12
CA VAL A 63 12.96 -2.36 -4.45
C VAL A 63 12.22 -1.06 -4.80
N LEU A 64 11.51 -0.45 -3.84
CA LEU A 64 10.64 0.71 -4.11
C LEU A 64 11.33 2.05 -3.89
N GLY A 65 12.45 2.10 -3.16
CA GLY A 65 13.12 3.35 -2.80
C GLY A 65 12.18 4.30 -2.06
N ASP A 66 12.34 5.58 -2.32
CA ASP A 66 11.51 6.66 -1.76
C ASP A 66 10.29 7.02 -2.63
N GLY A 67 10.12 6.33 -3.77
CA GLY A 67 9.01 6.53 -4.70
C GLY A 67 9.22 7.64 -5.72
N SER A 68 10.34 8.36 -5.70
CA SER A 68 10.60 9.49 -6.60
C SER A 68 10.56 9.09 -8.06
N GLU A 69 11.04 7.89 -8.42
CA GLU A 69 10.97 7.35 -9.79
C GLU A 69 9.53 7.15 -10.28
N LEU A 70 8.60 6.90 -9.36
CA LEU A 70 7.17 6.78 -9.66
C LEU A 70 6.43 8.11 -9.53
N GLY A 71 7.13 9.20 -9.13
CA GLY A 71 6.54 10.50 -8.84
C GLY A 71 5.63 10.48 -7.61
N LEU A 72 5.95 9.64 -6.64
CA LEU A 72 5.28 9.50 -5.35
C LEU A 72 6.27 9.77 -4.22
N ARG A 73 5.75 10.04 -3.04
CA ARG A 73 6.49 10.01 -1.79
C ARG A 73 6.12 8.74 -1.03
N LEU A 74 7.04 7.79 -0.94
CA LEU A 74 6.84 6.56 -0.17
C LEU A 74 7.43 6.72 1.23
N ARG A 75 6.63 6.41 2.23
CA ARG A 75 7.02 6.33 3.64
C ARG A 75 6.74 4.94 4.16
N PHE A 76 7.57 4.43 5.03
CA PHE A 76 7.47 3.05 5.49
C PHE A 76 7.25 3.00 7.00
N VAL A 77 6.32 2.15 7.41
CA VAL A 77 6.09 1.77 8.81
C VAL A 77 6.33 0.28 8.93
N GLU A 78 7.14 -0.12 9.90
CA GLU A 78 7.51 -1.52 10.09
C GLU A 78 6.86 -2.10 11.33
N GLU A 79 6.16 -3.23 11.14
CA GLU A 79 5.59 -4.01 12.21
C GLU A 79 6.64 -5.02 12.72
N SER A 80 7.08 -4.90 13.96
CA SER A 80 7.96 -5.88 14.61
C SER A 80 7.26 -7.22 14.86
N GLU A 81 5.94 -7.20 15.01
CA GLU A 81 5.09 -8.36 15.22
C GLU A 81 3.79 -8.21 14.44
N PRO A 82 3.19 -9.30 13.92
CA PRO A 82 1.92 -9.24 13.22
C PRO A 82 0.80 -8.69 14.12
N ARG A 83 0.22 -7.56 13.74
CA ARG A 83 -0.83 -6.86 14.50
C ARG A 83 -2.21 -6.93 13.84
N GLY A 84 -2.30 -7.61 12.70
CA GLY A 84 -3.50 -7.62 11.87
C GLY A 84 -3.79 -6.25 11.25
N THR A 85 -4.83 -6.16 10.45
CA THR A 85 -5.19 -4.98 9.67
C THR A 85 -5.34 -3.72 10.53
N ALA A 86 -6.11 -3.80 11.60
CA ALA A 86 -6.35 -2.65 12.47
C ALA A 86 -5.10 -2.23 13.25
N GLY A 87 -4.27 -3.17 13.66
CA GLY A 87 -3.03 -2.90 14.37
C GLY A 87 -1.98 -2.25 13.47
N ALA A 88 -1.88 -2.67 12.22
CA ALA A 88 -1.03 -2.06 11.20
C ALA A 88 -1.45 -0.60 10.94
N LEU A 89 -2.75 -0.36 10.79
CA LEU A 89 -3.29 0.99 10.63
C LEU A 89 -3.01 1.87 11.87
N LYS A 90 -3.20 1.32 13.07
CA LYS A 90 -2.89 2.04 14.32
C LYS A 90 -1.43 2.42 14.44
N LEU A 91 -0.53 1.59 13.94
CA LEU A 91 0.90 1.90 13.92
C LEU A 91 1.22 3.05 12.95
N ALA A 92 0.52 3.13 11.84
CA ALA A 92 0.65 4.22 10.86
C ALA A 92 -0.04 5.53 11.29
N GLU A 93 -0.91 5.51 12.30
CA GLU A 93 -1.75 6.64 12.74
C GLU A 93 -1.00 7.98 12.88
N PRO A 94 0.21 8.07 13.47
CA PRO A 94 0.92 9.34 13.61
C PRO A 94 1.34 9.98 12.28
N MET A 95 1.26 9.22 11.18
CA MET A 95 1.63 9.65 9.83
C MET A 95 0.42 9.90 8.94
N LEU A 96 -0.78 9.56 9.40
CA LEU A 96 -2.01 9.64 8.62
C LEU A 96 -2.61 11.05 8.66
N ASP A 97 -3.12 11.47 7.50
CA ASP A 97 -3.99 12.63 7.39
C ASP A 97 -5.39 12.30 7.95
N GLU A 98 -6.23 13.31 8.15
CA GLU A 98 -7.62 13.14 8.59
C GLU A 98 -8.42 12.23 7.63
N ARG A 99 -8.11 12.32 6.32
CA ARG A 99 -8.68 11.45 5.28
C ARG A 99 -7.57 10.78 4.50
N PHE A 100 -7.69 9.50 4.37
CA PHE A 100 -6.74 8.67 3.64
C PHE A 100 -7.45 7.48 3.00
N LEU A 101 -6.79 6.89 2.03
CA LEU A 101 -7.18 5.63 1.42
C LEU A 101 -6.48 4.49 2.14
N MET A 102 -7.16 3.38 2.34
CA MET A 102 -6.56 2.16 2.89
C MET A 102 -6.72 1.01 1.89
N LEU A 103 -5.61 0.36 1.55
CA LEU A 103 -5.57 -0.70 0.57
C LEU A 103 -4.79 -1.92 1.09
N ASN A 104 -5.19 -3.09 0.62
CA ASN A 104 -4.38 -4.30 0.76
C ASN A 104 -3.38 -4.35 -0.40
N GLY A 105 -2.09 -4.55 -0.08
CA GLY A 105 -0.99 -4.52 -1.06
C GLY A 105 -0.92 -5.73 -2.00
N ASP A 106 -1.95 -6.56 -2.06
CA ASP A 106 -2.03 -7.76 -2.91
C ASP A 106 -3.28 -7.79 -3.81
N VAL A 107 -3.91 -6.63 -4.02
CA VAL A 107 -5.10 -6.48 -4.85
C VAL A 107 -4.81 -5.55 -6.02
N LEU A 108 -5.15 -5.97 -7.23
CA LEU A 108 -5.22 -5.10 -8.41
C LEU A 108 -6.68 -4.78 -8.71
N THR A 109 -6.93 -3.56 -9.09
CA THR A 109 -8.26 -3.05 -9.42
C THR A 109 -8.17 -1.96 -10.49
N ASP A 110 -9.24 -1.78 -11.23
CA ASP A 110 -9.46 -0.71 -12.20
C ASP A 110 -10.64 0.21 -11.80
N ILE A 111 -11.03 0.18 -10.54
CA ILE A 111 -12.09 1.04 -10.00
C ILE A 111 -11.74 2.51 -10.24
N ASP A 112 -12.72 3.31 -10.63
CA ASP A 112 -12.59 4.77 -10.68
C ASP A 112 -12.52 5.34 -9.24
N LEU A 113 -11.30 5.40 -8.73
CA LEU A 113 -11.02 5.90 -7.39
C LEU A 113 -11.39 7.37 -7.23
N THR A 114 -11.29 8.16 -8.29
CA THR A 114 -11.69 9.57 -8.28
C THR A 114 -13.18 9.70 -8.02
N ALA A 115 -14.01 8.90 -8.68
CA ALA A 115 -15.44 8.86 -8.45
C ALA A 115 -15.79 8.38 -7.04
N GLN A 116 -15.09 7.38 -6.52
CA GLN A 116 -15.28 6.87 -5.16
C GLN A 116 -14.94 7.91 -4.09
N ILE A 117 -13.85 8.65 -4.27
CA ILE A 117 -13.46 9.76 -3.37
C ILE A 117 -14.53 10.86 -3.41
N ALA A 118 -15.01 11.25 -4.59
CA ALA A 118 -16.06 12.25 -4.74
C ALA A 118 -17.36 11.83 -4.05
N GLN A 119 -17.75 10.56 -4.19
CA GLN A 119 -18.91 9.99 -3.49
C GLN A 119 -18.72 10.05 -1.97
N HIS A 120 -17.56 9.65 -1.44
CA HIS A 120 -17.26 9.73 -0.02
C HIS A 120 -17.41 11.15 0.52
N GLN A 121 -16.86 12.12 -0.21
CA GLN A 121 -16.95 13.54 0.17
C GLN A 121 -18.40 14.07 0.16
N SER A 122 -19.18 13.68 -0.85
CA SER A 122 -20.56 14.14 -0.99
C SER A 122 -21.51 13.57 0.05
N THR A 123 -21.27 12.36 0.51
CA THR A 123 -22.12 11.68 1.51
C THR A 123 -21.76 12.03 2.95
N GLY A 124 -20.57 12.59 3.19
CA GLY A 124 -20.06 12.83 4.54
C GLY A 124 -19.88 11.56 5.37
N ALA A 125 -19.75 10.42 4.70
CA ALA A 125 -19.58 9.12 5.36
C ALA A 125 -18.26 9.05 6.15
N ARG A 126 -18.26 8.30 7.24
CA ARG A 126 -17.03 8.05 8.02
C ARG A 126 -16.07 7.09 7.32
N ALA A 127 -16.61 6.16 6.54
CA ALA A 127 -15.87 5.22 5.70
C ALA A 127 -16.70 4.87 4.47
N THR A 128 -16.04 4.59 3.36
CA THR A 128 -16.64 4.07 2.12
C THR A 128 -15.82 2.87 1.68
N LEU A 129 -16.50 1.78 1.35
CA LEU A 129 -15.88 0.51 0.91
C LEU A 129 -16.22 0.23 -0.54
#